data_0a0a64cf540973c0d5a90b0a0f2be7a2
#
_entry.id   0a0a64cf540973c0d5a90b0a0f2be7a2
#
_cell.length_a   1.000
_cell.length_b   1.000
_cell.length_c   1.000
_cell.angle_alpha   90.00
_cell.angle_beta   90.00
_cell.angle_gamma   90.00
#
_symmetry.space_group_name_H-M   'P 1'
#
loop_
_entity.id
_entity.type
_entity.pdbx_description
1 polymer ?
#
loop_
_entity_poly.entity_id
_entity_poly.type
_entity_poly.pdbx_seq_one_letter_code
_entity_poly.pdbx_strand_id
1 'polypeptide(L)'
;MVRYSIKQKKAVIYLVFAAMIVDNKEINNRRSAYLQVVADLMQVYNDMFEDAMNNMSHEGSIAILNEMSPREKARVAIILYQMFTADGGPIVEQHKLLFNNIDQGAHIKDALRSTGLIRWVSAINQLM
;
A
#
# COMPACT_ATOMS: atom_id res chain seq x y z
N MET A 1 10.62 6.80 13.76
CA MET A 1 10.74 6.06 12.49
C MET A 1 9.88 4.80 12.56
N VAL A 2 9.07 4.56 11.54
CA VAL A 2 8.26 3.34 11.46
C VAL A 2 9.17 2.18 11.03
N ARG A 3 9.11 1.09 11.77
CA ARG A 3 9.87 -0.12 11.45
C ARG A 3 8.92 -1.27 11.19
N TYR A 4 9.23 -2.06 10.17
CA TYR A 4 8.43 -3.23 9.80
C TYR A 4 9.24 -4.51 10.02
N SER A 5 8.57 -5.55 10.53
CA SER A 5 9.15 -6.89 10.56
C SER A 5 9.27 -7.43 9.12
N ILE A 6 10.02 -8.52 8.94
CA ILE A 6 10.14 -9.15 7.62
C ILE A 6 8.77 -9.56 7.08
N LYS A 7 7.92 -10.13 7.91
CA LYS A 7 6.56 -10.52 7.54
C LYS A 7 5.73 -9.33 7.10
N GLN A 8 5.81 -8.22 7.84
CA GLN A 8 5.11 -6.99 7.52
C GLN A 8 5.60 -6.37 6.22
N LYS A 9 6.92 -6.35 6.00
CA LYS A 9 7.50 -5.85 4.74
C LYS A 9 6.96 -6.61 3.53
N LYS A 10 6.91 -7.93 3.62
CA LYS A 10 6.39 -8.76 2.55
C LYS A 10 4.91 -8.47 2.28
N ALA A 11 4.11 -8.31 3.33
CA ALA A 11 2.69 -7.99 3.19
C ALA A 11 2.50 -6.63 2.52
N VAL A 12 3.24 -5.62 2.95
CA VAL A 12 3.14 -4.28 2.37
C VAL A 12 3.56 -4.28 0.90
N ILE A 13 4.71 -4.87 0.58
CA ILE A 13 5.19 -4.86 -0.80
C ILE A 13 4.25 -5.64 -1.73
N TYR A 14 3.64 -6.71 -1.24
CA TYR A 14 2.63 -7.46 -1.97
C TYR A 14 1.44 -6.56 -2.34
N LEU A 15 0.91 -5.81 -1.36
CA LEU A 15 -0.23 -4.93 -1.59
C LEU A 15 0.11 -3.72 -2.43
N VAL A 16 1.32 -3.18 -2.31
CA VAL A 16 1.79 -2.06 -3.16
C VAL A 16 1.93 -2.52 -4.60
N PHE A 17 2.44 -3.72 -4.83
CA PHE A 17 2.49 -4.32 -6.17
C PHE A 17 1.07 -4.48 -6.75
N ALA A 18 0.14 -4.99 -5.95
CA ALA A 18 -1.26 -5.11 -6.36
C ALA A 18 -1.84 -3.75 -6.75
N ALA A 19 -1.52 -2.70 -5.99
CA ALA A 19 -1.94 -1.33 -6.29
C ALA A 19 -1.37 -0.83 -7.62
N MET A 20 -0.15 -1.24 -7.95
CA MET A 20 0.51 -0.85 -9.19
C MET A 20 -0.22 -1.38 -10.43
N ILE A 21 -0.79 -2.58 -10.34
CA ILE A 21 -1.37 -3.27 -11.50
C ILE A 21 -2.91 -3.30 -11.52
N VAL A 22 -3.57 -2.78 -10.48
CA VAL A 22 -5.01 -3.01 -10.28
C VAL A 22 -5.89 -2.39 -11.36
N ASP A 23 -5.47 -1.32 -12.00
CA ASP A 23 -6.26 -0.65 -13.03
C ASP A 23 -6.03 -1.22 -14.44
N ASN A 24 -5.29 -2.30 -14.56
CA ASN A 24 -4.96 -2.99 -15.81
C ASN A 24 -4.26 -2.13 -16.88
N LYS A 25 -3.72 -0.98 -16.48
CA LYS A 25 -2.89 -0.18 -17.39
C LYS A 25 -1.50 -0.80 -17.50
N GLU A 26 -0.82 -0.51 -18.60
CA GLU A 26 0.57 -0.91 -18.73
C GLU A 26 1.41 -0.34 -17.59
N ILE A 27 2.31 -1.16 -17.08
CA ILE A 27 3.25 -0.71 -16.04
C ILE A 27 4.19 0.31 -16.69
N ASN A 28 4.12 1.54 -16.19
CA ASN A 28 4.98 2.62 -16.69
C ASN A 28 6.17 2.85 -15.76
N ASN A 29 7.13 3.62 -16.24
CA ASN A 29 8.36 3.88 -15.51
C ASN A 29 8.13 4.58 -14.17
N ARG A 30 7.12 5.44 -14.07
CA ARG A 30 6.82 6.17 -12.83
C ARG A 30 6.32 5.25 -11.73
N ARG A 31 5.40 4.34 -12.08
CA ARG A 31 4.89 3.33 -11.13
C ARG A 31 5.98 2.37 -10.70
N SER A 32 6.77 1.88 -11.64
CA SER A 32 7.90 1.00 -11.34
C SER A 32 8.93 1.70 -10.47
N ALA A 33 9.23 2.97 -10.75
CA ALA A 33 10.16 3.77 -9.94
C ALA A 33 9.62 3.96 -8.52
N TYR A 34 8.33 4.20 -8.36
CA TYR A 34 7.74 4.34 -7.03
C TYR A 34 7.80 3.03 -6.25
N LEU A 35 7.51 1.89 -6.90
CA LEU A 35 7.66 0.58 -6.26
C LEU A 35 9.10 0.38 -5.78
N GLN A 36 10.08 0.76 -6.58
CA GLN A 36 11.48 0.67 -6.20
C GLN A 36 11.81 1.55 -5.00
N VAL A 37 11.26 2.77 -4.96
CA VAL A 37 11.43 3.67 -3.82
C VAL A 37 10.89 3.02 -2.54
N VAL A 38 9.70 2.44 -2.60
CA VAL A 38 9.10 1.75 -1.44
C VAL A 38 9.96 0.57 -1.02
N ALA A 39 10.39 -0.25 -1.98
CA ALA A 39 11.25 -1.40 -1.69
C ALA A 39 12.56 -0.98 -1.02
N ASP A 40 13.18 0.09 -1.52
CA ASP A 40 14.45 0.61 -0.94
C ASP A 40 14.24 1.14 0.47
N LEU A 41 13.16 1.90 0.70
CA LEU A 41 12.83 2.42 2.03
C LEU A 41 12.60 1.30 3.04
N MET A 42 12.00 0.21 2.63
CA MET A 42 11.70 -0.92 3.48
C MET A 42 12.81 -1.96 3.51
N GLN A 43 13.86 -1.77 2.72
CA GLN A 43 14.97 -2.72 2.59
C GLN A 43 14.49 -4.10 2.14
N VAL A 44 13.65 -4.10 1.11
CA VAL A 44 13.16 -5.32 0.45
C VAL A 44 14.03 -5.58 -0.76
N TYR A 45 14.78 -6.67 -0.72
CA TYR A 45 15.69 -7.08 -1.79
C TYR A 45 15.06 -8.19 -2.64
N ASN A 46 15.71 -8.52 -3.75
CA ASN A 46 15.15 -9.42 -4.76
C ASN A 46 14.56 -10.72 -4.20
N ASP A 47 15.28 -11.41 -3.33
CA ASP A 47 14.83 -12.68 -2.77
C ASP A 47 13.57 -12.51 -1.92
N MET A 48 13.52 -11.44 -1.14
CA MET A 48 12.37 -11.11 -0.31
C MET A 48 11.16 -10.72 -1.17
N PHE A 49 11.41 -9.97 -2.25
CA PHE A 49 10.35 -9.60 -3.18
C PHE A 49 9.75 -10.83 -3.87
N GLU A 50 10.59 -11.74 -4.36
CA GLU A 50 10.13 -12.99 -4.96
C GLU A 50 9.32 -13.83 -3.98
N ASP A 51 9.80 -13.94 -2.74
CA ASP A 51 9.09 -14.69 -1.70
C ASP A 51 7.73 -14.05 -1.42
N ALA A 52 7.67 -12.73 -1.36
CA ALA A 52 6.39 -12.04 -1.17
C ALA A 52 5.41 -12.34 -2.30
N MET A 53 5.86 -12.25 -3.56
CA MET A 53 4.99 -12.51 -4.72
C MET A 53 4.54 -13.97 -4.80
N ASN A 54 5.40 -14.91 -4.42
CA ASN A 54 5.10 -16.34 -4.55
C ASN A 54 4.33 -16.92 -3.35
N ASN A 55 4.52 -16.37 -2.16
CA ASN A 55 4.05 -17.01 -0.92
C ASN A 55 3.05 -16.17 -0.11
N MET A 56 2.91 -14.88 -0.38
CA MET A 56 1.89 -14.07 0.28
C MET A 56 0.58 -14.18 -0.48
N SER A 57 -0.53 -14.02 0.26
CA SER A 57 -1.86 -13.91 -0.34
C SER A 57 -2.43 -12.52 -0.06
N HIS A 58 -3.44 -12.13 -0.83
CA HIS A 58 -4.13 -10.87 -0.63
C HIS A 58 -4.76 -10.80 0.78
N GLU A 59 -5.53 -11.81 1.13
CA GLU A 59 -6.20 -11.87 2.43
C GLU A 59 -5.21 -11.97 3.59
N GLY A 60 -4.16 -12.79 3.43
CA GLY A 60 -3.12 -12.94 4.44
C GLY A 60 -2.35 -11.64 4.66
N SER A 61 -2.08 -10.90 3.59
CA SER A 61 -1.41 -9.60 3.68
C SER A 61 -2.27 -8.57 4.41
N ILE A 62 -3.57 -8.53 4.14
CA ILE A 62 -4.51 -7.64 4.85
C ILE A 62 -4.56 -8.00 6.34
N ALA A 63 -4.59 -9.29 6.67
CA ALA A 63 -4.59 -9.74 8.07
C ALA A 63 -3.34 -9.28 8.81
N ILE A 64 -2.18 -9.33 8.15
CA ILE A 64 -0.92 -8.83 8.72
C ILE A 64 -1.00 -7.32 8.95
N LEU A 65 -1.53 -6.57 7.99
CA LEU A 65 -1.73 -5.14 8.15
C LEU A 65 -2.61 -4.83 9.36
N ASN A 66 -3.68 -5.60 9.55
CA ASN A 66 -4.60 -5.35 10.66
C ASN A 66 -3.94 -5.44 12.03
N GLU A 67 -2.86 -6.20 12.14
CA GLU A 67 -2.11 -6.36 13.39
C GLU A 67 -1.08 -5.24 13.62
N MET A 68 -0.87 -4.38 12.65
CA MET A 68 0.10 -3.29 12.76
C MET A 68 -0.43 -2.16 13.67
N SER A 69 0.49 -1.33 14.16
CA SER A 69 0.13 -0.14 14.91
C SER A 69 -0.61 0.86 14.01
N PRO A 70 -1.40 1.79 14.60
CA PRO A 70 -2.06 2.83 13.80
C PRO A 70 -1.09 3.64 12.94
N ARG A 71 0.11 3.88 13.45
CA ARG A 71 1.14 4.64 12.75
C ARG A 71 1.63 3.91 11.50
N GLU A 72 1.86 2.62 11.61
CA GLU A 72 2.25 1.77 10.48
C GLU A 72 1.13 1.65 9.46
N LYS A 73 -0.10 1.46 9.91
CA LYS A 73 -1.29 1.40 9.03
C LYS A 73 -1.48 2.70 8.26
N ALA A 74 -1.33 3.83 8.94
CA ALA A 74 -1.43 5.15 8.29
C ALA A 74 -0.40 5.30 7.19
N ARG A 75 0.81 4.85 7.43
CA ARG A 75 1.89 4.89 6.43
C ARG A 75 1.53 4.06 5.21
N VAL A 76 0.97 2.88 5.41
CA VAL A 76 0.54 2.02 4.30
C VAL A 76 -0.56 2.69 3.48
N ALA A 77 -1.53 3.33 4.13
CA ALA A 77 -2.58 4.06 3.41
C ALA A 77 -1.99 5.13 2.48
N ILE A 78 -1.00 5.88 2.97
CA ILE A 78 -0.32 6.91 2.19
C ILE A 78 0.44 6.28 1.01
N ILE A 79 1.16 5.20 1.25
CA ILE A 79 1.92 4.50 0.21
C ILE A 79 0.99 4.01 -0.90
N LEU A 80 -0.14 3.42 -0.55
CA LEU A 80 -1.11 2.96 -1.55
C LEU A 80 -1.64 4.11 -2.40
N TYR A 81 -2.03 5.21 -1.76
CA TYR A 81 -2.48 6.40 -2.49
C TYR A 81 -1.41 6.93 -3.44
N GLN A 82 -0.19 7.01 -2.97
CA GLN A 82 0.92 7.50 -3.80
C GLN A 82 1.19 6.57 -4.99
N MET A 83 1.04 5.26 -4.82
CA MET A 83 1.15 4.34 -5.95
C MET A 83 0.03 4.56 -6.98
N PHE A 84 -1.21 4.74 -6.53
CA PHE A 84 -2.34 5.01 -7.44
C PHE A 84 -2.11 6.25 -8.29
N THR A 85 -1.43 7.25 -7.75
CA THR A 85 -1.21 8.54 -8.41
C THR A 85 0.21 8.73 -8.93
N ALA A 86 1.05 7.71 -8.87
CA ALA A 86 2.47 7.80 -9.23
C ALA A 86 2.70 8.21 -10.69
N ASP A 87 1.79 7.85 -11.58
CA ASP A 87 1.88 8.19 -13.01
C ASP A 87 1.28 9.57 -13.33
N GLY A 88 0.80 10.30 -12.32
CA GLY A 88 0.13 11.58 -12.50
C GLY A 88 -1.31 11.49 -12.96
N GLY A 89 -1.83 10.28 -13.14
CA GLY A 89 -3.21 10.07 -13.55
C GLY A 89 -4.22 10.18 -12.42
N PRO A 90 -5.52 10.21 -12.75
CA PRO A 90 -6.57 10.32 -11.74
C PRO A 90 -6.78 8.99 -11.00
N ILE A 91 -7.41 9.09 -9.82
CA ILE A 91 -7.93 7.93 -9.12
C ILE A 91 -9.09 7.35 -9.95
N VAL A 92 -9.05 6.04 -10.19
CA VAL A 92 -10.10 5.34 -10.93
C VAL A 92 -10.83 4.36 -10.02
N GLU A 93 -11.92 3.79 -10.52
CA GLU A 93 -12.78 2.90 -9.71
C GLU A 93 -12.02 1.69 -9.16
N GLN A 94 -11.13 1.10 -9.94
CA GLN A 94 -10.33 -0.04 -9.49
C GLN A 94 -9.45 0.31 -8.29
N HIS A 95 -8.91 1.54 -8.24
CA HIS A 95 -8.15 2.02 -7.08
C HIS A 95 -9.03 2.07 -5.84
N LYS A 96 -10.25 2.61 -5.98
CA LYS A 96 -11.21 2.71 -4.87
C LYS A 96 -11.58 1.34 -4.35
N LEU A 97 -11.88 0.40 -5.24
CA LEU A 97 -12.26 -0.96 -4.87
C LEU A 97 -11.14 -1.67 -4.10
N LEU A 98 -9.91 -1.58 -4.59
CA LEU A 98 -8.78 -2.20 -3.89
C LEU A 98 -8.55 -1.55 -2.53
N PHE A 99 -8.52 -0.23 -2.47
CA PHE A 99 -8.28 0.50 -1.21
C PHE A 99 -9.36 0.17 -0.17
N ASN A 100 -10.63 0.18 -0.57
CA ASN A 100 -11.72 -0.11 0.34
C ASN A 100 -11.75 -1.57 0.77
N ASN A 101 -11.32 -2.49 -0.08
CA ASN A 101 -11.17 -3.90 0.29
C ASN A 101 -10.09 -4.07 1.37
N ILE A 102 -8.96 -3.41 1.21
CA ILE A 102 -7.89 -3.43 2.22
C ILE A 102 -8.38 -2.78 3.51
N ASP A 103 -9.03 -1.62 3.41
CA ASP A 103 -9.54 -0.89 4.57
C ASP A 103 -10.57 -1.71 5.37
N GLN A 104 -11.41 -2.46 4.69
CA GLN A 104 -12.42 -3.30 5.32
C GLN A 104 -11.80 -4.32 6.28
N GLY A 105 -10.65 -4.87 5.92
CA GLY A 105 -9.95 -5.86 6.75
C GLY A 105 -8.90 -5.27 7.69
N ALA A 106 -8.31 -4.15 7.35
CA ALA A 106 -7.17 -3.60 8.10
C ALA A 106 -7.41 -2.23 8.74
N HIS A 107 -8.53 -1.55 8.45
CA HIS A 107 -8.92 -0.27 9.05
C HIS A 107 -7.87 0.83 8.89
N ILE A 108 -7.31 0.94 7.69
CA ILE A 108 -6.22 1.88 7.42
C ILE A 108 -6.70 3.34 7.37
N LYS A 109 -7.96 3.60 6.99
CA LYS A 109 -8.53 4.95 7.01
C LYS A 109 -8.65 5.48 8.43
N ASP A 110 -9.16 4.65 9.34
CA ASP A 110 -9.29 5.04 10.75
C ASP A 110 -7.92 5.32 11.36
N ALA A 111 -6.94 4.49 11.04
CA ALA A 111 -5.58 4.69 11.48
C ALA A 111 -5.01 6.03 10.99
N LEU A 112 -5.26 6.37 9.74
CA LEU A 112 -4.80 7.63 9.17
C LEU A 112 -5.43 8.83 9.90
N ARG A 113 -6.74 8.78 10.15
CA ARG A 113 -7.43 9.84 10.89
C ARG A 113 -6.91 9.98 12.31
N SER A 114 -6.68 8.86 13.00
CA SER A 114 -6.23 8.88 14.40
C SER A 114 -4.82 9.40 14.60
N THR A 115 -3.99 9.36 13.56
CA THR A 115 -2.61 9.85 13.62
C THR A 115 -2.49 11.36 13.34
N GLY A 116 -3.60 12.04 13.05
CA GLY A 116 -3.61 13.50 12.85
C GLY A 116 -3.01 13.97 11.53
N LEU A 117 -2.85 13.11 10.56
CA LEU A 117 -2.29 13.44 9.24
C LEU A 117 -3.38 14.02 8.33
N ILE A 118 -3.93 15.16 8.72
CA ILE A 118 -5.11 15.78 8.09
C ILE A 118 -4.96 15.96 6.58
N ARG A 119 -3.78 16.37 6.13
CA ARG A 119 -3.49 16.56 4.71
C ARG A 119 -3.74 15.29 3.90
N TRP A 120 -3.33 14.14 4.44
CA TRP A 120 -3.51 12.86 3.79
C TRP A 120 -4.94 12.34 3.89
N VAL A 121 -5.66 12.69 4.96
CA VAL A 121 -7.07 12.35 5.08
C VAL A 121 -7.87 12.97 3.95
N SER A 122 -7.61 14.23 3.63
CA SER A 122 -8.27 14.93 2.52
C SER A 122 -8.00 14.23 1.18
N ALA A 123 -6.75 13.84 0.92
CA ALA A 123 -6.39 13.11 -0.30
C ALA A 123 -7.07 11.74 -0.36
N ILE A 124 -7.06 11.00 0.74
CA ILE A 124 -7.64 9.65 0.83
C ILE A 124 -9.16 9.68 0.66
N ASN A 125 -9.83 10.77 0.99
CA ASN A 125 -11.27 10.90 0.77
C ASN A 125 -11.66 10.70 -0.70
N GLN A 126 -10.75 10.93 -1.65
CA GLN A 126 -10.98 10.63 -3.06
C GLN A 126 -11.18 9.14 -3.32
N LEU A 127 -10.77 8.29 -2.40
CA LEU A 127 -10.91 6.82 -2.49
C LEU A 127 -12.21 6.30 -1.89
N MET A 128 -13.00 7.17 -1.33
CA MET A 128 -14.29 6.80 -0.72
C MET A 128 -15.42 6.73 -1.75
#